data_d01f73e18769e8ca6e29cd5b675ee978
#
_entry.id   d01f73e18769e8ca6e29cd5b675ee978
#
_cell.length_a   1.000
_cell.length_b   1.000
_cell.length_c   1.000
_cell.angle_alpha   90.00
_cell.angle_beta   90.00
_cell.angle_gamma   90.00
#
_symmetry.space_group_name_H-M   'P 1'
#
loop_
_entity.id
_entity.type
_entity.pdbx_description
1 polymer ?
#
loop_
_entity_poly.entity_id
_entity_poly.type
_entity_poly.pdbx_seq_one_letter_code
_entity_poly.pdbx_strand_id
1 'polypeptide(L)'
;MACRRQAPHRLRLKTVAASSRALLEDLFRAAVRTAHPASCLHPHLPAPPTSGRLLILAAGKAAGSMAEVAERHYLDERGLPASRIDGLAVTRHGYGRPTRVVRVVEAGHPVPDAAGVAATVETLAMADAAGADDLVLALISGGASAN
;
A
#
# COMPACT_ATOMS: atom_id res chain seq x y z
N MET A 1 -63.02 -4.12 27.26
CA MET A 1 -62.00 -5.01 26.61
C MET A 1 -61.22 -4.22 25.58
N ALA A 2 -60.02 -3.79 25.90
CA ALA A 2 -59.17 -2.97 24.99
C ALA A 2 -58.21 -3.91 24.25
N CYS A 3 -58.38 -3.99 22.91
CA CYS A 3 -57.56 -4.75 22.01
C CYS A 3 -56.17 -4.06 21.87
N ARG A 4 -55.12 -4.65 22.44
CA ARG A 4 -53.72 -4.22 22.23
C ARG A 4 -53.32 -4.55 20.79
N ARG A 5 -53.19 -3.55 19.96
CA ARG A 5 -52.58 -3.66 18.62
C ARG A 5 -51.08 -3.95 18.83
N GLN A 6 -50.63 -5.13 18.41
CA GLN A 6 -49.21 -5.48 18.32
C GLN A 6 -48.54 -4.56 17.28
N ALA A 7 -47.41 -3.96 17.65
CA ALA A 7 -46.61 -3.16 16.74
C ALA A 7 -46.06 -4.02 15.58
N PRO A 8 -46.01 -3.53 14.34
CA PRO A 8 -45.74 -4.35 13.18
C PRO A 8 -44.30 -4.89 13.20
N HIS A 9 -44.18 -6.18 13.04
CA HIS A 9 -42.94 -6.98 12.94
C HIS A 9 -41.89 -6.38 11.96
N ARG A 10 -42.33 -5.53 11.03
CA ARG A 10 -41.50 -4.82 10.04
C ARG A 10 -40.50 -3.82 10.65
N LEU A 11 -40.80 -3.22 11.82
CA LEU A 11 -39.89 -2.26 12.47
C LEU A 11 -38.66 -2.95 13.07
N ARG A 12 -38.85 -4.14 13.65
CA ARG A 12 -37.75 -4.93 14.21
C ARG A 12 -36.78 -5.44 13.14
N LEU A 13 -37.29 -5.90 11.99
CA LEU A 13 -36.46 -6.40 10.89
C LEU A 13 -35.60 -5.27 10.26
N LYS A 14 -36.15 -4.08 10.10
CA LYS A 14 -35.40 -2.91 9.57
C LYS A 14 -34.30 -2.47 10.52
N THR A 15 -34.54 -2.46 11.82
CA THR A 15 -33.54 -2.06 12.82
C THR A 15 -32.40 -3.09 12.92
N VAL A 16 -32.72 -4.37 12.89
CA VAL A 16 -31.71 -5.46 12.90
C VAL A 16 -30.87 -5.44 11.64
N ALA A 17 -31.49 -5.25 10.48
CA ALA A 17 -30.75 -5.18 9.20
C ALA A 17 -29.82 -3.94 9.12
N ALA A 18 -30.29 -2.78 9.59
CA ALA A 18 -29.46 -1.56 9.68
C ALA A 18 -28.28 -1.74 10.64
N SER A 19 -28.51 -2.40 11.79
CA SER A 19 -27.45 -2.72 12.76
C SER A 19 -26.43 -3.71 12.18
N SER A 20 -26.89 -4.75 11.49
CA SER A 20 -26.00 -5.73 10.85
C SER A 20 -25.17 -5.13 9.75
N ARG A 21 -25.75 -4.23 8.94
CA ARG A 21 -25.01 -3.51 7.90
C ARG A 21 -23.93 -2.62 8.51
N ALA A 22 -24.25 -1.84 9.53
CA ALA A 22 -23.27 -0.98 10.21
C ALA A 22 -22.13 -1.81 10.80
N LEU A 23 -22.43 -2.95 11.44
CA LEU A 23 -21.43 -3.85 11.96
C LEU A 23 -20.50 -4.38 10.84
N LEU A 24 -21.06 -4.81 9.70
CA LEU A 24 -20.27 -5.31 8.58
C LEU A 24 -19.38 -4.20 7.98
N GLU A 25 -19.89 -2.99 7.88
CA GLU A 25 -19.10 -1.84 7.41
C GLU A 25 -17.96 -1.52 8.38
N ASP A 26 -18.21 -1.58 9.68
CA ASP A 26 -17.18 -1.33 10.69
C ASP A 26 -16.11 -2.43 10.70
N LEU A 27 -16.50 -3.69 10.56
CA LEU A 27 -15.57 -4.81 10.41
C LEU A 27 -14.72 -4.67 9.14
N PHE A 28 -15.32 -4.31 8.03
CA PHE A 28 -14.61 -4.04 6.78
C PHE A 28 -13.59 -2.90 6.94
N ARG A 29 -14.01 -1.77 7.52
CA ARG A 29 -13.13 -0.63 7.78
C ARG A 29 -11.99 -0.99 8.74
N ALA A 30 -12.27 -1.79 9.76
CA ALA A 30 -11.25 -2.28 10.68
C ALA A 30 -10.21 -3.16 9.95
N ALA A 31 -10.65 -4.09 9.13
CA ALA A 31 -9.77 -4.94 8.33
C ALA A 31 -8.89 -4.12 7.38
N VAL A 32 -9.48 -3.17 6.66
CA VAL A 32 -8.74 -2.27 5.75
C VAL A 32 -7.70 -1.44 6.51
N ARG A 33 -8.06 -0.84 7.64
CA ARG A 33 -7.11 -0.06 8.45
C ARG A 33 -5.95 -0.91 8.96
N THR A 34 -6.24 -2.13 9.44
CA THR A 34 -5.20 -3.02 9.97
C THR A 34 -4.25 -3.51 8.89
N ALA A 35 -4.75 -3.80 7.69
CA ALA A 35 -3.96 -4.26 6.56
C ALA A 35 -3.28 -3.12 5.77
N HIS A 36 -3.59 -1.86 6.08
CA HIS A 36 -2.98 -0.73 5.38
C HIS A 36 -1.48 -0.61 5.69
N PRO A 37 -0.59 -0.34 4.72
CA PRO A 37 0.86 -0.22 4.94
C PRO A 37 1.25 0.68 6.12
N ALA A 38 0.54 1.78 6.33
CA ALA A 38 0.78 2.68 7.46
C ALA A 38 0.58 2.02 8.83
N SER A 39 -0.19 0.94 8.91
CA SER A 39 -0.45 0.22 10.16
C SER A 39 0.39 -1.04 10.32
N CYS A 40 0.81 -1.69 9.23
CA CYS A 40 1.41 -3.01 9.31
C CYS A 40 2.84 -3.10 8.76
N LEU A 41 3.31 -2.16 7.93
CA LEU A 41 4.61 -2.29 7.26
C LEU A 41 5.80 -1.95 8.17
N HIS A 42 5.66 -0.92 8.98
CA HIS A 42 6.75 -0.35 9.78
C HIS A 42 7.58 -1.38 10.59
N PRO A 43 6.98 -2.35 11.31
CA PRO A 43 7.75 -3.32 12.11
C PRO A 43 8.60 -4.29 11.28
N HIS A 44 8.38 -4.34 9.97
CA HIS A 44 9.04 -5.27 9.05
C HIS A 44 10.11 -4.61 8.19
N LEU A 45 10.28 -3.28 8.32
CA LEU A 45 11.32 -2.56 7.59
C LEU A 45 12.69 -2.85 8.21
N PRO A 46 13.69 -3.29 7.41
CA PRO A 46 15.03 -3.57 7.93
C PRO A 46 15.75 -2.31 8.40
N ALA A 47 16.84 -2.47 9.13
CA ALA A 47 17.74 -1.36 9.44
C ALA A 47 18.29 -0.75 8.14
N PRO A 48 18.52 0.57 8.09
CA PRO A 48 19.15 1.19 6.91
C PRO A 48 20.56 0.65 6.71
N PRO A 49 21.09 0.65 5.48
CA PRO A 49 22.46 0.22 5.23
C PRO A 49 23.46 1.15 5.94
N THR A 50 24.53 0.58 6.51
CA THR A 50 25.57 1.36 7.16
C THR A 50 26.40 2.19 6.19
N SER A 51 26.66 1.63 5.01
CA SER A 51 27.24 2.26 3.81
C SER A 51 26.35 1.97 2.61
N GLY A 52 26.63 2.59 1.46
CA GLY A 52 25.84 2.42 0.25
C GLY A 52 24.48 3.11 0.28
N ARG A 53 23.61 2.75 -0.63
CA ARG A 53 22.28 3.32 -0.83
C ARG A 53 21.18 2.35 -0.40
N LEU A 54 20.01 2.88 -0.11
CA LEU A 54 18.77 2.14 0.01
C LEU A 54 18.01 2.27 -1.31
N LEU A 55 17.78 1.16 -1.99
CA LEU A 55 16.94 1.09 -3.19
C LEU A 55 15.57 0.53 -2.81
N ILE A 56 14.51 1.34 -2.92
CA ILE A 56 13.14 0.92 -2.64
C ILE A 56 12.45 0.58 -3.95
N LEU A 57 12.25 -0.69 -4.21
CA LEU A 57 11.58 -1.21 -5.40
C LEU A 57 10.22 -1.78 -5.00
N ALA A 58 9.14 -1.13 -5.44
CA ALA A 58 7.79 -1.51 -5.03
C ALA A 58 6.89 -1.83 -6.23
N ALA A 59 6.10 -2.90 -6.13
CA ALA A 59 5.16 -3.28 -7.19
C ALA A 59 3.80 -3.73 -6.64
N GLY A 60 2.75 -3.43 -7.42
CA GLY A 60 1.38 -3.85 -7.17
C GLY A 60 0.47 -2.76 -6.63
N LYS A 61 -0.77 -3.11 -6.29
CA LYS A 61 -1.83 -2.14 -5.95
C LYS A 61 -1.53 -1.25 -4.74
N ALA A 62 -0.74 -1.74 -3.79
CA ALA A 62 -0.35 -0.97 -2.60
C ALA A 62 1.07 -0.38 -2.72
N ALA A 63 1.74 -0.51 -3.86
CA ALA A 63 3.13 -0.08 -4.05
C ALA A 63 3.36 1.38 -3.68
N GLY A 64 2.50 2.28 -4.14
CA GLY A 64 2.58 3.70 -3.78
C GLY A 64 2.50 3.94 -2.27
N SER A 65 1.54 3.32 -1.58
CA SER A 65 1.39 3.44 -0.12
C SER A 65 2.54 2.80 0.65
N MET A 66 3.08 1.69 0.16
CA MET A 66 4.25 1.05 0.79
C MET A 66 5.50 1.89 0.61
N ALA A 67 5.72 2.45 -0.58
CA ALA A 67 6.84 3.35 -0.86
C ALA A 67 6.77 4.62 0.00
N GLU A 68 5.60 5.25 0.11
CA GLU A 68 5.38 6.43 0.97
C GLU A 68 5.73 6.14 2.44
N VAL A 69 5.29 5.00 2.97
CA VAL A 69 5.57 4.60 4.37
C VAL A 69 7.05 4.30 4.57
N ALA A 70 7.66 3.52 3.67
CA ALA A 70 9.07 3.18 3.74
C ALA A 70 9.96 4.43 3.64
N GLU A 71 9.71 5.29 2.65
CA GLU A 71 10.46 6.53 2.46
C GLU A 71 10.39 7.40 3.72
N ARG A 72 9.20 7.63 4.26
CA ARG A 72 9.03 8.41 5.50
C ARG A 72 9.81 7.79 6.67
N HIS A 73 9.74 6.46 6.84
CA HIS A 73 10.49 5.78 7.88
C HIS A 73 11.99 6.05 7.77
N TYR A 74 12.57 5.85 6.59
CA TYR A 74 14.02 6.00 6.44
C TYR A 74 14.48 7.45 6.50
N LEU A 75 13.74 8.39 5.91
CA LEU A 75 14.08 9.81 5.93
C LEU A 75 13.88 10.45 7.31
N ASP A 76 12.68 10.26 7.89
CA ASP A 76 12.25 11.06 9.05
C ASP A 76 12.56 10.37 10.39
N GLU A 77 12.44 9.03 10.46
CA GLU A 77 12.61 8.29 11.70
C GLU A 77 14.03 7.75 11.85
N ARG A 78 14.64 7.29 10.73
CA ARG A 78 16.00 6.74 10.73
C ARG A 78 17.07 7.77 10.36
N GLY A 79 16.68 8.95 9.86
CA GLY A 79 17.59 10.02 9.50
C GLY A 79 18.52 9.69 8.32
N LEU A 80 18.14 8.76 7.45
CA LEU A 80 18.93 8.43 6.27
C LEU A 80 18.86 9.61 5.28
N PRO A 81 19.99 10.16 4.83
CA PRO A 81 19.98 11.26 3.88
C PRO A 81 19.26 10.91 2.58
N ALA A 82 18.49 11.84 2.02
CA ALA A 82 17.77 11.65 0.75
C ALA A 82 18.71 11.24 -0.40
N SER A 83 19.94 11.71 -0.40
CA SER A 83 20.97 11.32 -1.39
C SER A 83 21.40 9.86 -1.33
N ARG A 84 21.06 9.16 -0.26
CA ARG A 84 21.32 7.72 -0.07
C ARG A 84 20.07 6.86 -0.30
N ILE A 85 18.96 7.46 -0.69
CA ILE A 85 17.73 6.73 -1.04
C ILE A 85 17.49 6.92 -2.53
N ASP A 86 17.11 5.83 -3.19
CA ASP A 86 16.64 5.82 -4.57
C ASP A 86 15.51 4.81 -4.67
N GLY A 87 14.70 4.86 -5.71
CA GLY A 87 13.66 3.86 -5.85
C GLY A 87 12.58 4.15 -6.87
N LEU A 88 11.86 3.09 -7.17
CA LEU A 88 10.74 3.10 -8.08
C LEU A 88 9.59 2.27 -7.52
N ALA A 89 8.41 2.86 -7.48
CA ALA A 89 7.17 2.18 -7.14
C ALA A 89 6.24 2.16 -8.35
N VAL A 90 5.83 0.96 -8.77
CA VAL A 90 4.89 0.79 -9.89
C VAL A 90 3.53 0.40 -9.32
N THR A 91 2.52 1.24 -9.55
CA THR A 91 1.16 1.01 -9.08
C THR A 91 0.15 1.21 -10.21
N ARG A 92 -1.11 0.84 -10.00
CA ARG A 92 -2.14 1.05 -11.02
C ARG A 92 -2.57 2.52 -11.11
N HIS A 93 -3.10 2.92 -12.26
CA HIS A 93 -3.66 4.26 -12.47
C HIS A 93 -4.62 4.69 -11.35
N GLY A 94 -4.47 5.92 -10.86
CA GLY A 94 -5.26 6.51 -9.77
C GLY A 94 -4.83 6.07 -8.36
N TYR A 95 -3.71 5.38 -8.21
CA TYR A 95 -3.19 4.89 -6.91
C TYR A 95 -1.81 5.43 -6.57
N GLY A 96 -1.33 6.41 -7.31
CA GLY A 96 -0.12 7.15 -6.96
C GLY A 96 -0.21 7.76 -5.57
N ARG A 97 0.94 7.89 -4.92
CA ARG A 97 1.08 8.54 -3.62
C ARG A 97 2.19 9.56 -3.66
N PRO A 98 2.10 10.64 -2.89
CA PRO A 98 3.17 11.62 -2.83
C PRO A 98 4.39 11.02 -2.13
N THR A 99 5.52 11.09 -2.81
CA THR A 99 6.84 10.69 -2.33
C THR A 99 7.82 11.83 -2.59
N ARG A 100 8.94 11.85 -1.88
CA ARG A 100 9.95 12.91 -1.98
C ARG A 100 11.15 12.49 -2.82
N VAL A 101 11.48 11.21 -2.78
CA VAL A 101 12.67 10.62 -3.43
C VAL A 101 12.28 9.44 -4.31
N VAL A 102 11.51 8.50 -3.78
CA VAL A 102 11.05 7.33 -4.54
C VAL A 102 10.08 7.78 -5.63
N ARG A 103 10.40 7.49 -6.87
CA ARG A 103 9.51 7.82 -8.00
C ARG A 103 8.34 6.85 -8.07
N VAL A 104 7.13 7.37 -8.23
CA VAL A 104 5.91 6.56 -8.40
C VAL A 104 5.46 6.61 -9.84
N VAL A 105 5.32 5.45 -10.47
CA VAL A 105 4.79 5.28 -11.82
C VAL A 105 3.43 4.61 -11.75
N GLU A 106 2.46 5.20 -12.40
CA GLU A 106 1.14 4.61 -12.59
C GLU A 106 1.10 3.86 -13.92
N ALA A 107 0.62 2.62 -13.89
CA ALA A 107 0.59 1.73 -15.04
C ALA A 107 -0.75 0.98 -15.16
N GLY A 108 -1.00 0.39 -16.32
CA GLY A 108 -2.21 -0.37 -16.61
C GLY A 108 -2.34 -1.63 -15.76
N HIS A 109 -3.53 -1.84 -15.20
CA HIS A 109 -3.89 -3.05 -14.47
C HIS A 109 -5.40 -3.29 -14.59
N PRO A 110 -5.93 -4.48 -14.91
CA PRO A 110 -5.23 -5.76 -15.06
C PRO A 110 -4.56 -5.97 -16.44
N VAL A 111 -4.78 -5.07 -17.39
CA VAL A 111 -4.13 -5.16 -18.71
C VAL A 111 -2.87 -4.29 -18.67
N PRO A 112 -1.67 -4.89 -18.87
CA PRO A 112 -0.42 -4.15 -18.92
C PRO A 112 -0.41 -3.12 -20.05
N ASP A 113 0.25 -2.00 -19.82
CA ASP A 113 0.46 -0.95 -20.81
C ASP A 113 1.96 -0.62 -21.00
N ALA A 114 2.26 0.29 -21.93
CA ALA A 114 3.63 0.69 -22.20
C ALA A 114 4.34 1.31 -20.99
N ALA A 115 3.59 2.00 -20.10
CA ALA A 115 4.15 2.57 -18.88
C ALA A 115 4.62 1.47 -17.92
N GLY A 116 3.84 0.38 -17.76
CA GLY A 116 4.22 -0.77 -16.96
C GLY A 116 5.48 -1.46 -17.49
N VAL A 117 5.56 -1.66 -18.82
CA VAL A 117 6.74 -2.25 -19.46
C VAL A 117 7.98 -1.39 -19.22
N ALA A 118 7.89 -0.08 -19.47
CA ALA A 118 9.01 0.83 -19.27
C ALA A 118 9.47 0.86 -17.79
N ALA A 119 8.53 0.93 -16.86
CA ALA A 119 8.82 0.92 -15.43
C ALA A 119 9.46 -0.40 -14.96
N THR A 120 9.06 -1.54 -15.54
CA THR A 120 9.68 -2.84 -15.25
C THR A 120 11.14 -2.88 -15.72
N VAL A 121 11.41 -2.43 -16.95
CA VAL A 121 12.79 -2.35 -17.48
C VAL A 121 13.66 -1.49 -16.58
N GLU A 122 13.16 -0.33 -16.15
CA GLU A 122 13.89 0.55 -15.25
C GLU A 122 14.11 -0.08 -13.86
N THR A 123 13.08 -0.73 -13.29
CA THR A 123 13.19 -1.43 -12.00
C THR A 123 14.30 -2.49 -12.04
N LEU A 124 14.36 -3.27 -13.12
CA LEU A 124 15.40 -4.28 -13.30
C LEU A 124 16.79 -3.62 -13.44
N ALA A 125 16.90 -2.56 -14.23
CA ALA A 125 18.16 -1.83 -14.37
C ALA A 125 18.64 -1.24 -13.03
N MET A 126 17.75 -0.72 -12.20
CA MET A 126 18.08 -0.24 -10.86
C MET A 126 18.57 -1.37 -9.96
N ALA A 127 17.92 -2.54 -10.02
CA ALA A 127 18.33 -3.71 -9.25
C ALA A 127 19.70 -4.24 -9.70
N ASP A 128 19.95 -4.30 -11.00
CA ASP A 128 21.23 -4.76 -11.58
C ASP A 128 22.38 -3.80 -11.26
N ALA A 129 22.10 -2.51 -11.10
CA ALA A 129 23.08 -1.48 -10.74
C ALA A 129 23.37 -1.41 -9.23
N ALA A 130 22.71 -2.22 -8.40
CA ALA A 130 22.95 -2.25 -6.97
C ALA A 130 24.33 -2.83 -6.66
N GLY A 131 25.11 -2.11 -5.85
CA GLY A 131 26.43 -2.55 -5.37
C GLY A 131 26.33 -3.44 -4.14
N ALA A 132 27.46 -4.01 -3.75
CA ALA A 132 27.56 -4.91 -2.59
C ALA A 132 27.17 -4.25 -1.26
N ASP A 133 27.32 -2.94 -1.16
CA ASP A 133 26.97 -2.16 0.04
C ASP A 133 25.56 -1.60 0.02
N ASP A 134 24.85 -1.72 -1.11
CA ASP A 134 23.48 -1.22 -1.25
C ASP A 134 22.48 -2.21 -0.63
N LEU A 135 21.42 -1.69 -0.05
CA LEU A 135 20.28 -2.47 0.41
C LEU A 135 19.13 -2.34 -0.58
N VAL A 136 18.73 -3.44 -1.22
CA VAL A 136 17.53 -3.47 -2.06
C VAL A 136 16.34 -3.92 -1.23
N LEU A 137 15.38 -3.03 -1.05
CA LEU A 137 14.12 -3.30 -0.35
C LEU A 137 13.01 -3.53 -1.37
N ALA A 138 12.66 -4.80 -1.59
CA ALA A 138 11.54 -5.16 -2.45
C ALA A 138 10.21 -5.15 -1.68
N LEU A 139 9.27 -4.30 -2.09
CA LEU A 139 7.95 -4.15 -1.50
C LEU A 139 6.88 -4.64 -2.48
N ILE A 140 6.44 -5.87 -2.31
CA ILE A 140 5.47 -6.50 -3.22
C ILE A 140 4.12 -6.63 -2.53
N SER A 141 3.09 -6.00 -3.08
CA SER A 141 1.74 -6.13 -2.53
C SER A 141 1.08 -7.44 -2.96
N GLY A 142 0.27 -8.03 -2.10
CA GLY A 142 -0.50 -9.22 -2.42
C GLY A 142 -1.40 -9.03 -3.65
N GLY A 143 -1.56 -10.07 -4.47
CA GLY A 143 -2.34 -10.02 -5.70
C GLY A 143 -1.67 -9.27 -6.85
N ALA A 144 -0.36 -9.11 -6.84
CA ALA A 144 0.44 -8.52 -7.92
C ALA A 144 0.60 -9.48 -9.11
N SER A 145 -0.50 -10.06 -9.59
CA SER A 145 -0.49 -11.13 -10.60
C SER A 145 -0.58 -10.63 -12.04
N ALA A 146 -0.39 -9.35 -12.31
CA ALA A 146 -0.52 -8.80 -13.66
C ALA A 146 0.31 -7.52 -13.88
N ASN A 147 1.50 -7.46 -13.31
CA ASN A 147 2.46 -6.39 -13.62
C ASN A 147 3.77 -6.99 -14.05
#